data_674199b90527013b4fa6fa9a7de9d0c3
#
_entry.id   674199b90527013b4fa6fa9a7de9d0c3
#
_cell.length_a   1.000
_cell.length_b   1.000
_cell.length_c   1.000
_cell.angle_alpha   90.00
_cell.angle_beta   90.00
_cell.angle_gamma   90.00
#
_symmetry.space_group_name_H-M   'P 1'
#
loop_
_entity.id
_entity.type
_entity.pdbx_description
1 polymer ?
#
loop_
_entity_poly.entity_id
_entity_poly.type
_entity_poly.pdbx_seq_one_letter_code
_entity_poly.pdbx_strand_id
1 'polypeptide(L)'
;MTQRRIAITGIGAICGLGHNSKEIWENGLMGRSGISINENPELPLNYAGFIKNFTLSDELLNPKEKDRFDKFIHYALQASSEALNQSNILNTDLDRSEIGCILGVGM
;
A
#
# COMPACT_ATOMS: atom_id res chain seq x y z
N MET A 1 3.78 5.62 37.60
CA MET A 1 4.24 5.31 36.23
C MET A 1 3.27 5.91 35.22
N THR A 2 3.75 6.77 34.39
CA THR A 2 2.96 7.28 33.27
C THR A 2 2.90 6.22 32.17
N GLN A 3 1.70 5.75 31.83
CA GLN A 3 1.51 4.92 30.66
C GLN A 3 1.70 5.76 29.38
N ARG A 4 2.55 5.28 28.49
CA ARG A 4 2.66 5.86 27.14
C ARG A 4 1.41 5.52 26.34
N ARG A 5 0.82 6.52 25.73
CA ARG A 5 -0.31 6.35 24.83
C ARG A 5 0.21 6.39 23.39
N ILE A 6 -0.13 5.38 22.63
CA ILE A 6 0.26 5.28 21.21
C ILE A 6 -1.01 5.37 20.38
N ALA A 7 -0.98 6.19 19.33
CA ALA A 7 -2.09 6.36 18.41
C ALA A 7 -1.67 5.98 16.98
N ILE A 8 -2.56 5.29 16.26
CA ILE A 8 -2.43 5.07 14.83
C ILE A 8 -3.07 6.27 14.15
N THR A 9 -2.29 7.08 13.46
CA THR A 9 -2.74 8.33 12.84
C THR A 9 -2.98 8.23 11.34
N GLY A 10 -2.48 7.17 10.71
CA GLY A 10 -2.70 6.93 9.29
C GLY A 10 -2.52 5.46 8.96
N ILE A 11 -3.32 4.98 8.03
CA ILE A 11 -3.23 3.63 7.49
C ILE A 11 -3.21 3.71 5.95
N GLY A 12 -2.54 2.76 5.34
CA GLY A 12 -2.53 2.61 3.90
C GLY A 12 -2.49 1.13 3.53
N ALA A 13 -3.17 0.77 2.48
CA ALA A 13 -3.24 -0.61 2.02
C ALA A 13 -3.52 -0.68 0.53
N ILE A 14 -3.02 -1.74 -0.10
CA ILE A 14 -3.34 -2.11 -1.49
C ILE A 14 -3.37 -3.62 -1.59
N CYS A 15 -4.40 -4.15 -2.23
CA CYS A 15 -4.54 -5.59 -2.48
C CYS A 15 -5.47 -5.82 -3.68
N GLY A 16 -5.78 -7.09 -3.97
CA GLY A 16 -6.70 -7.44 -5.04
C GLY A 16 -8.11 -6.90 -4.89
N LEU A 17 -8.49 -6.45 -3.68
CA LEU A 17 -9.81 -5.89 -3.41
C LEU A 17 -9.91 -4.38 -3.66
N GLY A 18 -8.79 -3.67 -3.62
CA GLY A 18 -8.76 -2.23 -3.84
C GLY A 18 -7.35 -1.65 -3.79
N HIS A 19 -7.19 -0.43 -4.31
CA HIS A 19 -5.91 0.27 -4.40
C HIS A 19 -5.63 1.21 -3.21
N ASN A 20 -6.57 1.31 -2.28
CA ASN A 20 -6.43 2.08 -1.06
C ASN A 20 -7.34 1.49 0.03
N SER A 21 -7.14 1.92 1.27
CA SER A 21 -7.88 1.40 2.41
C SER A 21 -9.39 1.63 2.31
N LYS A 22 -9.82 2.73 1.73
CA LYS A 22 -11.24 3.06 1.54
C LYS A 22 -11.90 2.09 0.55
N GLU A 23 -11.31 1.87 -0.61
CA GLU A 23 -11.81 0.90 -1.60
C GLU A 23 -11.88 -0.52 -1.04
N ILE A 24 -10.84 -0.93 -0.31
CA ILE A 24 -10.78 -2.25 0.33
C ILE A 24 -11.95 -2.41 1.31
N TRP A 25 -12.18 -1.40 2.14
CA TRP A 25 -13.26 -1.42 3.11
C TRP A 25 -14.65 -1.46 2.45
N GLU A 26 -14.89 -0.58 1.49
CA GLU A 26 -16.17 -0.50 0.76
C GLU A 26 -16.45 -1.80 -0.01
N ASN A 27 -15.48 -2.35 -0.71
CA ASN A 27 -15.62 -3.61 -1.43
C ASN A 27 -15.81 -4.80 -0.49
N GLY A 28 -15.13 -4.79 0.65
CA GLY A 28 -15.30 -5.79 1.71
C GLY A 28 -16.72 -5.78 2.28
N LEU A 29 -17.27 -4.59 2.56
CA LEU A 29 -18.65 -4.44 3.06
C LEU A 29 -19.70 -4.93 2.04
N MET A 30 -19.43 -4.79 0.75
CA MET A 30 -20.29 -5.29 -0.33
C MET A 30 -20.14 -6.80 -0.57
N GLY A 31 -19.26 -7.47 0.15
CA GLY A 31 -19.01 -8.90 -0.02
C GLY A 31 -18.27 -9.26 -1.30
N ARG A 32 -17.55 -8.31 -1.91
CA ARG A 32 -16.74 -8.57 -3.11
C ARG A 32 -15.51 -9.38 -2.75
N SER A 33 -15.07 -10.25 -3.67
CA SER A 33 -13.83 -11.01 -3.55
C SER A 33 -12.69 -10.29 -4.27
N GLY A 34 -11.52 -10.24 -3.63
CA GLY A 34 -10.27 -9.81 -4.26
C GLY A 34 -9.55 -10.94 -4.99
N ILE A 35 -10.08 -12.15 -4.94
CA ILE A 35 -9.51 -13.33 -5.60
C ILE A 35 -10.08 -13.44 -7.01
N SER A 36 -9.22 -13.71 -7.98
CA SER A 36 -9.61 -13.90 -9.37
C SER A 36 -8.84 -15.04 -10.03
N ILE A 37 -9.36 -15.49 -11.18
CA ILE A 37 -8.72 -16.53 -11.98
C ILE A 37 -7.39 -15.99 -12.53
N ASN A 38 -6.36 -16.85 -12.48
CA ASN A 38 -5.09 -16.56 -13.09
C ASN A 38 -5.18 -16.72 -14.61
N GLU A 39 -4.94 -15.64 -15.34
CA GLU A 39 -4.91 -15.62 -16.81
C GLU A 39 -3.48 -15.77 -17.36
N ASN A 40 -2.45 -15.78 -16.48
CA ASN A 40 -1.06 -15.93 -16.90
C ASN A 40 -0.66 -17.41 -16.85
N PRO A 41 -0.41 -18.06 -18.02
CA PRO A 41 -0.07 -19.48 -18.06
C PRO A 41 1.32 -19.81 -17.47
N GLU A 42 2.18 -18.81 -17.27
CA GLU A 42 3.51 -18.98 -16.68
C GLU A 42 3.47 -19.17 -15.16
N LEU A 43 2.36 -18.79 -14.52
CA LEU A 43 2.20 -18.93 -13.08
C LEU A 43 1.51 -20.26 -12.75
N PRO A 44 2.11 -21.11 -11.90
CA PRO A 44 1.57 -22.44 -11.57
C PRO A 44 0.46 -22.38 -10.51
N LEU A 45 -0.53 -21.54 -10.72
CA LEU A 45 -1.68 -21.37 -9.83
C LEU A 45 -2.94 -21.01 -10.61
N ASN A 46 -4.10 -21.38 -10.07
CA ASN A 46 -5.40 -21.16 -10.72
C ASN A 46 -6.07 -19.87 -10.26
N TYR A 47 -5.88 -19.48 -9.01
CA TYR A 47 -6.50 -18.31 -8.39
C TYR A 47 -5.49 -17.55 -7.56
N ALA A 48 -5.61 -16.24 -7.53
CA ALA A 48 -4.81 -15.38 -6.66
C ALA A 48 -5.50 -14.03 -6.44
N GLY A 49 -5.04 -13.30 -5.46
CA GLY A 49 -5.43 -11.91 -5.21
C GLY A 49 -4.59 -10.97 -6.04
N PHE A 50 -4.91 -10.83 -7.31
CA PHE A 50 -4.17 -9.94 -8.22
C PHE A 50 -4.58 -8.48 -8.01
N ILE A 51 -3.58 -7.61 -7.98
CA ILE A 51 -3.79 -6.16 -8.05
C ILE A 51 -3.89 -5.79 -9.52
N LYS A 52 -5.09 -5.35 -9.95
CA LYS A 52 -5.40 -5.09 -11.36
C LYS A 52 -5.51 -3.59 -11.62
N ASN A 53 -5.10 -3.18 -12.83
CA ASN A 53 -5.29 -1.82 -13.33
C ASN A 53 -4.70 -0.74 -12.40
N PHE A 54 -3.61 -1.07 -11.73
CA PHE A 54 -2.90 -0.16 -10.84
C PHE A 54 -1.68 0.44 -11.52
N THR A 55 -1.56 1.76 -11.42
CA THR A 55 -0.37 2.51 -11.81
C THR A 55 0.00 3.46 -10.70
N LEU A 56 1.24 3.37 -10.22
CA LEU A 56 1.75 4.28 -9.20
C LEU A 56 1.84 5.70 -9.75
N SER A 57 1.57 6.69 -8.92
CA SER A 57 1.73 8.10 -9.28
C SER A 57 3.16 8.43 -9.70
N ASP A 58 3.30 9.24 -10.74
CA ASP A 58 4.61 9.74 -11.21
C ASP A 58 5.32 10.63 -10.19
N GLU A 59 4.57 11.17 -9.22
CA GLU A 59 5.14 11.92 -8.10
C GLU A 59 5.95 11.04 -7.15
N LEU A 60 5.61 9.75 -7.05
CA LEU A 60 6.31 8.80 -6.19
C LEU A 60 7.48 8.13 -6.90
N LEU A 61 7.30 7.74 -8.14
CA LEU A 61 8.35 7.23 -9.03
C LEU A 61 8.10 7.75 -10.45
N ASN A 62 9.13 8.29 -11.10
CA ASN A 62 9.02 8.68 -12.49
C ASN A 62 8.91 7.43 -13.41
N PRO A 63 8.49 7.58 -14.68
CA PRO A 63 8.28 6.42 -15.57
C PRO A 63 9.52 5.51 -15.74
N LYS A 64 10.73 6.08 -15.76
CA LYS A 64 11.97 5.28 -15.87
C LYS A 64 12.24 4.46 -14.61
N GLU A 65 11.97 5.04 -13.45
CA GLU A 65 12.10 4.34 -12.17
C GLU A 65 11.07 3.23 -12.03
N LYS A 66 9.84 3.46 -12.49
CA LYS A 66 8.77 2.44 -12.47
C LYS A 66 9.17 1.19 -13.23
N ASP A 67 9.84 1.34 -14.38
CA ASP A 67 10.31 0.21 -15.17
C ASP A 67 11.48 -0.55 -14.54
N ARG A 68 12.23 0.11 -13.66
CA ARG A 68 13.40 -0.46 -13.00
C ARG A 68 13.10 -1.19 -11.70
N PHE A 69 12.00 -0.84 -11.04
CA PHE A 69 11.66 -1.38 -9.73
C PHE A 69 10.52 -2.40 -9.83
N ASP A 70 10.63 -3.48 -9.05
CA ASP A 70 9.61 -4.51 -8.96
C ASP A 70 8.30 -3.98 -8.38
N LYS A 71 7.20 -4.65 -8.71
CA LYS A 71 5.85 -4.22 -8.30
C LYS A 71 5.66 -4.12 -6.79
N PHE A 72 6.35 -4.94 -5.99
CA PHE A 72 6.22 -4.85 -4.54
C PHE A 72 6.68 -3.49 -3.99
N ILE A 73 7.67 -2.87 -4.64
CA ILE A 73 8.12 -1.51 -4.31
C ILE A 73 7.02 -0.48 -4.63
N HIS A 74 6.36 -0.63 -5.77
CA HIS A 74 5.22 0.22 -6.15
C HIS A 74 4.10 0.14 -5.10
N TYR A 75 3.78 -1.07 -4.65
CA TYR A 75 2.72 -1.29 -3.66
C TYR A 75 3.10 -0.72 -2.29
N ALA A 76 4.35 -0.91 -1.88
CA ALA A 76 4.85 -0.34 -0.63
C ALA A 76 4.79 1.19 -0.64
N LEU A 77 5.18 1.83 -1.74
CA LEU A 77 5.10 3.28 -1.91
C LEU A 77 3.66 3.78 -1.90
N GLN A 78 2.75 3.07 -2.57
CA GLN A 78 1.33 3.42 -2.58
C GLN A 78 0.73 3.40 -1.16
N ALA A 79 0.91 2.31 -0.45
CA ALA A 79 0.38 2.16 0.90
C ALA A 79 1.02 3.15 1.89
N SER A 80 2.33 3.36 1.79
CA SER A 80 3.05 4.31 2.64
C SER A 80 2.61 5.75 2.38
N SER A 81 2.43 6.12 1.12
CA SER A 81 1.93 7.45 0.73
C SER A 81 0.54 7.71 1.28
N GLU A 82 -0.37 6.75 1.17
CA GLU A 82 -1.71 6.86 1.75
C GLU A 82 -1.66 7.12 3.27
N ALA A 83 -0.88 6.30 3.98
CA ALA A 83 -0.74 6.43 5.44
C ALA A 83 -0.14 7.78 5.86
N LEU A 84 0.91 8.23 5.17
CA LEU A 84 1.55 9.52 5.43
C LEU A 84 0.60 10.69 5.17
N ASN A 85 -0.15 10.65 4.07
CA ASN A 85 -1.11 11.70 3.73
C ASN A 85 -2.26 11.74 4.75
N GLN A 86 -2.77 10.60 5.16
CA GLN A 86 -3.83 10.52 6.17
C GLN A 86 -3.38 11.06 7.52
N SER A 87 -2.16 10.72 7.95
CA SER A 87 -1.61 11.17 9.24
C SER A 87 -1.24 12.66 9.25
N ASN A 88 -0.98 13.24 8.08
CA ASN A 88 -0.47 14.61 7.91
C ASN A 88 0.86 14.88 8.67
N ILE A 89 1.61 13.84 9.03
CA ILE A 89 2.78 13.94 9.89
C ILE A 89 3.91 14.78 9.28
N LEU A 90 4.03 14.77 7.95
CA LEU A 90 5.08 15.53 7.25
C LEU A 90 4.83 17.04 7.23
N ASN A 91 3.62 17.48 7.56
CA ASN A 91 3.22 18.88 7.64
C ASN A 91 3.14 19.40 9.09
N THR A 92 3.72 18.66 10.03
CA THR A 92 3.79 19.03 11.44
C THR A 92 5.15 19.60 11.78
N ASP A 93 5.28 20.23 12.96
CA ASP A 93 6.55 20.74 13.49
C ASP A 93 7.46 19.66 14.07
N LEU A 94 7.08 18.40 13.92
CA LEU A 94 7.87 17.27 14.42
C LEU A 94 9.23 17.22 13.71
N ASP A 95 10.30 17.04 14.48
CA ASP A 95 11.62 16.82 13.93
C ASP A 95 11.65 15.51 13.13
N ARG A 96 11.97 15.60 11.85
CA ARG A 96 12.02 14.44 10.96
C ARG A 96 13.04 13.38 11.38
N SER A 97 14.04 13.75 12.15
CA SER A 97 15.00 12.80 12.73
C SER A 97 14.36 11.85 13.75
N GLU A 98 13.18 12.19 14.27
CA GLU A 98 12.40 11.34 15.18
C GLU A 98 11.40 10.44 14.46
N ILE A 99 11.34 10.51 13.13
CA ILE A 99 10.46 9.68 12.31
C ILE A 99 11.27 8.49 11.78
N GLY A 100 10.91 7.28 12.19
CA GLY A 100 11.49 6.05 11.67
C GLY A 100 10.65 5.43 10.56
N CYS A 101 11.30 4.67 9.68
CA CYS A 101 10.62 3.87 8.66
C CYS A 101 11.10 2.42 8.75
N ILE A 102 10.17 1.50 8.90
CA ILE A 102 10.46 0.06 8.95
C ILE A 102 9.54 -0.64 7.96
N LEU A 103 10.15 -1.37 7.02
CA LEU A 103 9.42 -2.15 6.02
C LEU A 103 9.82 -3.63 6.11
N GLY A 104 8.83 -4.49 6.20
CA GLY A 104 9.01 -5.93 6.08
C GLY A 104 8.81 -6.38 4.63
N VAL A 105 9.69 -7.22 4.13
CA VAL A 105 9.64 -7.78 2.78
C VAL A 105 9.76 -9.30 2.87
N GLY A 106 8.82 -10.00 2.24
CA GLY A 106 8.89 -11.44 2.04
C GLY A 106 9.67 -11.78 0.77
N MET A 107 10.55 -12.78 0.84
CA MET A 107 11.24 -13.35 -0.32
C MET A 107 10.90 -14.82 -0.47
#